data_fd049b663008f23bafb8f232908f8824
#
_entry.id   fd049b663008f23bafb8f232908f8824
#
_cell.length_a   1.000
_cell.length_b   1.000
_cell.length_c   1.000
_cell.angle_alpha   90.00
_cell.angle_beta   90.00
_cell.angle_gamma   90.00
#
_symmetry.space_group_name_H-M   'P 1'
#
loop_
_entity.id
_entity.type
_entity.pdbx_description
1 polymer ?
#
loop_
_entity_poly.entity_id
_entity_poly.type
_entity_poly.pdbx_seq_one_letter_code
_entity_poly.pdbx_strand_id
1 'polypeptide(L)'
;MPEHIRPKKVAILQSNYIPWKGYFDLIAFVDEFILYDDVQYTRRDWRNRNLIKTPTGLQWLTVPVKVKGKFLQKIRETEIDGKNWIQSHWGSLEKNYRRTPHYEEITTLIEPIFFSQNHQFLSELNRSFIKIICKYLNISTLIS
;
A
#
# COMPACT_ATOMS: atom_id res chain seq x y z
N MET A 1 -7.63 8.57 42.35
CA MET A 1 -7.28 9.47 41.23
C MET A 1 -7.95 8.98 39.98
N PRO A 2 -8.77 9.71 39.31
CA PRO A 2 -9.27 9.29 38.02
C PRO A 2 -8.06 9.19 37.09
N GLU A 3 -7.91 8.04 36.43
CA GLU A 3 -6.97 7.90 35.32
C GLU A 3 -7.27 9.02 34.31
N HIS A 4 -6.29 9.86 34.02
CA HIS A 4 -6.40 10.79 32.89
C HIS A 4 -6.50 9.99 31.60
N ILE A 5 -7.74 9.67 31.20
CA ILE A 5 -8.01 9.04 29.90
C ILE A 5 -7.59 10.08 28.84
N ARG A 6 -6.41 9.90 28.27
CA ARG A 6 -6.00 10.74 27.15
C ARG A 6 -6.95 10.50 25.97
N PRO A 7 -7.29 11.54 25.21
CA PRO A 7 -8.11 11.37 24.01
C PRO A 7 -7.46 10.40 23.02
N LYS A 8 -8.25 9.46 22.48
CA LYS A 8 -7.82 8.55 21.42
C LYS A 8 -7.57 9.35 20.14
N LYS A 9 -6.38 9.20 19.57
CA LYS A 9 -6.04 9.79 18.26
C LYS A 9 -6.43 8.84 17.16
N VAL A 10 -7.17 9.32 16.18
CA VAL A 10 -7.62 8.54 15.01
C VAL A 10 -7.28 9.29 13.74
N ALA A 11 -6.79 8.57 12.74
CA ALA A 11 -6.64 9.08 11.37
C ALA A 11 -7.48 8.23 10.42
N ILE A 12 -8.06 8.86 9.41
CA ILE A 12 -8.90 8.23 8.39
C ILE A 12 -8.36 8.63 7.04
N LEU A 13 -7.92 7.64 6.24
CA LEU A 13 -7.32 7.89 4.94
C LEU A 13 -7.57 6.69 4.01
N GLN A 14 -7.67 6.94 2.71
CA GLN A 14 -7.77 5.88 1.72
C GLN A 14 -6.47 5.07 1.65
N SER A 15 -6.57 3.79 1.29
CA SER A 15 -5.39 2.97 1.07
C SER A 15 -4.62 3.41 -0.17
N ASN A 16 -3.30 3.31 -0.13
CA ASN A 16 -2.39 3.59 -1.23
C ASN A 16 -1.56 2.35 -1.54
N TYR A 17 -1.19 2.19 -2.81
CA TYR A 17 -0.26 1.14 -3.23
C TYR A 17 1.18 1.51 -2.83
N ILE A 18 1.79 0.71 -1.96
CA ILE A 18 3.13 0.91 -1.38
C ILE A 18 3.32 2.39 -0.98
N PRO A 19 2.65 2.86 0.08
CA PRO A 19 2.61 4.27 0.41
C PRO A 19 3.99 4.87 0.70
N TRP A 20 4.10 6.18 0.49
CA TRP A 20 5.30 6.94 0.84
C TRP A 20 5.52 7.03 2.36
N LYS A 21 6.73 7.44 2.76
CA LYS A 21 7.14 7.51 4.16
C LYS A 21 6.16 8.28 5.06
N GLY A 22 5.66 9.42 4.62
CA GLY A 22 4.75 10.26 5.40
C GLY A 22 3.42 9.59 5.74
N TYR A 23 2.97 8.64 4.94
CA TYR A 23 1.78 7.83 5.23
C TYR A 23 2.01 6.97 6.49
N PHE A 24 3.18 6.37 6.63
CA PHE A 24 3.57 5.58 7.80
C PHE A 24 3.87 6.45 9.03
N ASP A 25 4.39 7.64 8.84
CA ASP A 25 4.55 8.62 9.93
C ASP A 25 3.18 8.97 10.54
N LEU A 26 2.16 9.17 9.70
CA LEU A 26 0.79 9.42 10.17
C LEU A 26 0.23 8.19 10.91
N ILE A 27 0.43 6.99 10.40
CA ILE A 27 -0.02 5.76 11.08
C ILE A 27 0.63 5.66 12.47
N ALA A 28 1.94 5.89 12.56
CA ALA A 28 2.68 5.81 13.82
C ALA A 28 2.24 6.88 14.86
N PHE A 29 1.68 7.99 14.40
CA PHE A 29 1.25 9.10 15.24
C PHE A 29 -0.09 8.87 15.94
N VAL A 30 -0.92 7.95 15.45
CA VAL A 30 -2.28 7.72 15.93
C VAL A 30 -2.44 6.38 16.65
N ASP A 31 -3.51 6.27 17.44
CA ASP A 31 -3.87 5.01 18.13
C ASP A 31 -4.62 4.05 17.22
N GLU A 32 -5.40 4.60 16.29
CA GLU A 32 -6.12 3.84 15.27
C GLU A 32 -6.06 4.56 13.93
N PHE A 33 -5.75 3.80 12.90
CA PHE A 33 -5.74 4.25 11.51
C PHE A 33 -6.80 3.49 10.71
N ILE A 34 -7.77 4.22 10.19
CA ILE A 34 -8.90 3.66 9.44
C ILE A 34 -8.61 3.78 7.94
N LEU A 35 -8.57 2.65 7.25
CA LEU A 35 -8.48 2.58 5.78
C LEU A 35 -9.86 2.88 5.18
N TYR A 36 -10.03 4.11 4.71
CA TYR A 36 -11.31 4.60 4.22
C TYR A 36 -11.52 4.28 2.74
N ASP A 37 -11.67 2.99 2.44
CA ASP A 37 -11.83 2.49 1.07
C ASP A 37 -13.31 2.34 0.65
N ASP A 38 -14.24 2.82 1.47
CA ASP A 38 -15.68 2.91 1.16
C ASP A 38 -16.06 4.18 0.39
N VAL A 39 -15.10 4.80 -0.27
CA VAL A 39 -15.27 5.98 -1.12
C VAL A 39 -14.96 5.64 -2.58
N GLN A 40 -15.40 6.50 -3.48
CA GLN A 40 -15.22 6.30 -4.91
C GLN A 40 -13.74 6.18 -5.30
N TYR A 41 -13.43 5.18 -6.13
CA TYR A 41 -12.12 5.05 -6.75
C TYR A 41 -11.88 6.19 -7.76
N THR A 42 -10.72 6.82 -7.67
CA THR A 42 -10.29 7.86 -8.60
C THR A 42 -9.12 7.38 -9.44
N ARG A 43 -9.19 7.61 -10.76
CA ARG A 43 -8.12 7.23 -11.68
C ARG A 43 -6.91 8.15 -11.52
N ARG A 44 -5.73 7.62 -11.85
CA ARG A 44 -4.46 8.37 -11.86
C ARG A 44 -4.11 8.98 -10.51
N ASP A 45 -4.44 8.28 -9.45
CA ASP A 45 -4.16 8.65 -8.08
C ASP A 45 -3.31 7.56 -7.40
N TRP A 46 -2.84 7.81 -6.20
CA TRP A 46 -1.96 6.92 -5.44
C TRP A 46 -2.59 5.59 -5.01
N ARG A 47 -3.87 5.37 -5.32
CA ARG A 47 -4.61 4.16 -4.93
C ARG A 47 -4.00 2.90 -5.53
N ASN A 48 -3.63 2.95 -6.83
CA ASN A 48 -3.14 1.79 -7.57
C ASN A 48 -1.76 1.99 -8.22
N ARG A 49 -1.05 3.03 -7.85
CA ARG A 49 0.27 3.30 -8.43
C ARG A 49 1.18 4.07 -7.49
N ASN A 50 2.47 3.95 -7.72
CA ASN A 50 3.49 4.75 -7.06
C ASN A 50 4.70 4.93 -7.96
N LEU A 51 5.57 5.85 -7.58
CA LEU A 51 6.81 6.17 -8.28
C LEU A 51 7.98 5.45 -7.62
N ILE A 52 8.84 4.88 -8.43
CA ILE A 52 10.15 4.40 -8.00
C ILE A 52 11.27 5.21 -8.65
N LYS A 53 12.43 5.25 -7.97
CA LYS A 53 13.63 5.87 -8.51
C LYS A 53 14.36 4.90 -9.44
N THR A 54 14.75 5.40 -10.62
CA THR A 54 15.60 4.68 -11.57
C THR A 54 16.81 5.52 -11.96
N PRO A 55 17.84 4.95 -12.62
CA PRO A 55 18.99 5.72 -13.09
C PRO A 55 18.64 6.84 -14.07
N THR A 56 17.51 6.73 -14.77
CA THR A 56 17.05 7.69 -15.79
C THR A 56 15.91 8.60 -15.31
N GLY A 57 15.56 8.54 -14.03
CA GLY A 57 14.49 9.36 -13.43
C GLY A 57 13.43 8.53 -12.70
N LEU A 58 12.25 9.09 -12.55
CA LEU A 58 11.15 8.42 -11.87
C LEU A 58 10.36 7.54 -12.83
N GLN A 59 9.93 6.38 -12.36
CA GLN A 59 9.11 5.41 -13.10
C GLN A 59 7.85 5.08 -12.32
N TRP A 60 6.70 5.12 -12.98
CA TRP A 60 5.44 4.63 -12.41
C TRP A 60 5.39 3.11 -12.36
N LEU A 61 4.94 2.59 -11.22
CA LEU A 61 4.45 1.22 -11.07
C LEU A 61 2.93 1.30 -10.87
N THR A 62 2.19 0.81 -11.84
CA THR A 62 0.72 0.85 -11.80
C THR A 62 0.15 -0.56 -11.74
N VAL A 63 -0.66 -0.82 -10.72
CA VAL A 63 -1.48 -2.04 -10.65
C VAL A 63 -2.71 -1.84 -11.54
N PRO A 64 -2.89 -2.64 -12.60
CA PRO A 64 -4.05 -2.49 -13.48
C PRO A 64 -5.33 -2.89 -12.73
N VAL A 65 -6.39 -2.13 -12.94
CA VAL A 65 -7.67 -2.37 -12.31
C VAL A 65 -8.82 -2.29 -13.32
N LYS A 66 -9.89 -3.03 -13.07
CA LYS A 66 -11.07 -3.06 -13.93
C LYS A 66 -11.90 -1.79 -13.72
N VAL A 67 -11.96 -0.93 -14.74
CA VAL A 67 -12.64 0.37 -14.66
C VAL A 67 -13.76 0.55 -15.70
N LYS A 68 -13.79 -0.27 -16.75
CA LYS A 68 -14.78 -0.15 -17.83
C LYS A 68 -16.20 -0.36 -17.29
N GLY A 69 -17.06 0.64 -17.47
CA GLY A 69 -18.44 0.61 -16.99
C GLY A 69 -18.61 0.74 -15.47
N LYS A 70 -17.53 1.03 -14.73
CA LYS A 70 -17.53 1.05 -13.26
C LYS A 70 -17.14 2.41 -12.69
N PHE A 71 -17.71 3.47 -13.23
CA PHE A 71 -17.33 4.85 -12.87
C PHE A 71 -17.55 5.17 -11.37
N LEU A 72 -18.60 4.64 -10.78
CA LEU A 72 -18.98 4.91 -9.38
C LEU A 72 -18.48 3.85 -8.39
N GLN A 73 -17.66 2.89 -8.84
CA GLN A 73 -17.14 1.86 -7.92
C GLN A 73 -16.32 2.46 -6.77
N LYS A 74 -16.45 1.86 -5.61
CA LYS A 74 -15.64 2.19 -4.44
C LYS A 74 -14.26 1.57 -4.54
N ILE A 75 -13.28 2.11 -3.81
CA ILE A 75 -11.92 1.54 -3.75
C ILE A 75 -11.97 0.06 -3.34
N ARG A 76 -12.75 -0.27 -2.30
CA ARG A 76 -12.90 -1.66 -1.82
C ARG A 76 -13.53 -2.62 -2.82
N GLU A 77 -14.26 -2.10 -3.82
CA GLU A 77 -14.92 -2.88 -4.88
C GLU A 77 -14.07 -2.98 -6.15
N THR A 78 -12.93 -2.28 -6.19
CA THR A 78 -12.06 -2.21 -7.36
C THR A 78 -11.26 -3.49 -7.49
N GLU A 79 -11.52 -4.25 -8.56
CA GLU A 79 -10.81 -5.49 -8.85
C GLU A 79 -9.53 -5.24 -9.64
N ILE A 80 -8.49 -6.00 -9.29
CA ILE A 80 -7.23 -6.03 -10.03
C ILE A 80 -7.47 -6.74 -11.36
N ASP A 81 -6.91 -6.19 -12.44
CA ASP A 81 -7.06 -6.70 -13.80
C ASP A 81 -5.82 -7.48 -14.24
N GLY A 82 -5.92 -8.81 -14.12
CA GLY A 82 -4.84 -9.71 -14.52
C GLY A 82 -3.68 -9.81 -13.52
N LYS A 83 -2.62 -10.52 -13.92
CA LYS A 83 -1.46 -10.84 -13.07
C LYS A 83 -0.11 -10.44 -13.68
N ASN A 84 -0.06 -9.96 -14.90
CA ASN A 84 1.18 -9.63 -15.59
C ASN A 84 1.97 -8.50 -14.91
N TRP A 85 1.28 -7.62 -14.20
CA TRP A 85 1.88 -6.53 -13.44
C TRP A 85 2.82 -7.02 -12.33
N ILE A 86 2.58 -8.21 -11.77
CA ILE A 86 3.36 -8.77 -10.65
C ILE A 86 4.84 -8.93 -11.06
N GLN A 87 5.10 -9.62 -12.16
CA GLN A 87 6.45 -9.81 -12.67
C GLN A 87 7.11 -8.50 -13.09
N SER A 88 6.33 -7.59 -13.69
CA SER A 88 6.80 -6.27 -14.10
C SER A 88 7.23 -5.42 -12.92
N HIS A 89 6.42 -5.35 -11.86
CA HIS A 89 6.74 -4.58 -10.65
C HIS A 89 7.94 -5.18 -9.91
N TRP A 90 7.94 -6.50 -9.73
CA TRP A 90 9.05 -7.20 -9.08
C TRP A 90 10.36 -6.98 -9.80
N GLY A 91 10.38 -7.18 -11.12
CA GLY A 91 11.56 -6.95 -11.94
C GLY A 91 12.06 -5.50 -11.90
N SER A 92 11.16 -4.53 -11.85
CA SER A 92 11.53 -3.12 -11.71
C SER A 92 12.15 -2.82 -10.35
N LEU A 93 11.61 -3.39 -9.27
CA LEU A 93 12.18 -3.27 -7.92
C LEU A 93 13.56 -3.93 -7.86
N GLU A 94 13.70 -5.13 -8.36
CA GLU A 94 14.98 -5.85 -8.40
C GLU A 94 16.03 -5.08 -9.19
N LYS A 95 15.72 -4.66 -10.40
CA LYS A 95 16.65 -3.92 -11.27
C LYS A 95 17.16 -2.64 -10.62
N ASN A 96 16.29 -1.89 -9.94
CA ASN A 96 16.62 -0.56 -9.46
C ASN A 96 17.12 -0.52 -8.01
N TYR A 97 16.79 -1.53 -7.17
CA TYR A 97 17.10 -1.51 -5.74
C TYR A 97 17.99 -2.64 -5.23
N ARG A 98 18.34 -3.66 -6.05
CA ARG A 98 19.10 -4.83 -5.60
C ARG A 98 20.47 -4.51 -4.96
N ARG A 99 21.02 -3.33 -5.23
CA ARG A 99 22.31 -2.90 -4.67
C ARG A 99 22.16 -2.01 -3.42
N THR A 100 20.94 -1.81 -2.95
CA THR A 100 20.71 -1.02 -1.75
C THR A 100 20.90 -1.86 -0.49
N PRO A 101 21.28 -1.23 0.66
CA PRO A 101 21.67 -1.95 1.87
C PRO A 101 20.60 -2.89 2.45
N HIS A 102 19.30 -2.57 2.30
CA HIS A 102 18.19 -3.32 2.89
C HIS A 102 17.39 -4.13 1.88
N TYR A 103 17.89 -4.29 0.66
CA TYR A 103 17.15 -4.94 -0.42
C TYR A 103 16.71 -6.36 -0.08
N GLU A 104 17.61 -7.22 0.37
CA GLU A 104 17.32 -8.63 0.67
C GLU A 104 16.29 -8.76 1.82
N GLU A 105 16.46 -7.94 2.84
CA GLU A 105 15.55 -7.88 3.99
C GLU A 105 14.13 -7.49 3.57
N ILE A 106 14.00 -6.41 2.79
CA ILE A 106 12.71 -5.91 2.33
C ILE A 106 12.07 -6.85 1.31
N THR A 107 12.82 -7.38 0.36
CA THR A 107 12.28 -8.30 -0.65
C THR A 107 11.80 -9.60 -0.05
N THR A 108 12.50 -10.17 0.92
CA THR A 108 12.04 -11.33 1.68
C THR A 108 10.69 -11.06 2.36
N LEU A 109 10.50 -9.86 2.86
CA LEU A 109 9.29 -9.44 3.53
C LEU A 109 8.09 -9.30 2.59
N ILE A 110 8.29 -8.69 1.41
CA ILE A 110 7.19 -8.36 0.47
C ILE A 110 6.96 -9.41 -0.62
N GLU A 111 7.91 -10.31 -0.87
CA GLU A 111 7.77 -11.38 -1.88
C GLU A 111 6.47 -12.18 -1.75
N PRO A 112 6.05 -12.62 -0.56
CA PRO A 112 4.79 -13.36 -0.41
C PRO A 112 3.56 -12.58 -0.89
N ILE A 113 3.56 -11.26 -0.76
CA ILE A 113 2.45 -10.43 -1.23
C ILE A 113 2.35 -10.47 -2.76
N PHE A 114 3.49 -10.47 -3.47
CA PHE A 114 3.53 -10.56 -4.92
C PHE A 114 3.20 -11.96 -5.44
N PHE A 115 3.76 -13.02 -4.85
CA PHE A 115 3.79 -14.35 -5.45
C PHE A 115 3.00 -15.43 -4.71
N SER A 116 2.81 -15.30 -3.41
CA SER A 116 2.15 -16.34 -2.61
C SER A 116 0.71 -16.00 -2.23
N GLN A 117 0.36 -14.71 -2.18
CA GLN A 117 -0.99 -14.24 -1.91
C GLN A 117 -1.71 -13.96 -3.24
N ASN A 118 -3.01 -14.27 -3.29
CA ASN A 118 -3.84 -14.00 -4.46
C ASN A 118 -4.85 -12.92 -4.10
N HIS A 119 -4.58 -11.70 -4.49
CA HIS A 119 -5.45 -10.56 -4.22
C HIS A 119 -6.39 -10.33 -5.41
N GLN A 120 -7.68 -10.40 -5.17
CA GLN A 120 -8.71 -10.03 -6.13
C GLN A 120 -8.93 -8.52 -6.15
N PHE A 121 -8.95 -7.90 -4.97
CA PHE A 121 -9.26 -6.48 -4.82
C PHE A 121 -8.03 -5.64 -4.51
N LEU A 122 -8.00 -4.43 -5.08
CA LEU A 122 -6.94 -3.46 -4.84
C LEU A 122 -6.78 -3.12 -3.35
N SER A 123 -7.89 -2.94 -2.64
CA SER A 123 -7.89 -2.61 -1.22
C SER A 123 -7.20 -3.69 -0.37
N GLU A 124 -7.41 -4.96 -0.69
CA GLU A 124 -6.74 -6.09 -0.02
C GLU A 124 -5.23 -6.06 -0.23
N LEU A 125 -4.80 -5.84 -1.47
CA LEU A 125 -3.38 -5.72 -1.82
C LEU A 125 -2.72 -4.57 -1.04
N ASN A 126 -3.33 -3.39 -1.08
CA ASN A 126 -2.84 -2.20 -0.38
C ASN A 126 -2.73 -2.44 1.14
N ARG A 127 -3.77 -3.03 1.73
CA ARG A 127 -3.79 -3.37 3.15
C ARG A 127 -2.67 -4.33 3.53
N SER A 128 -2.39 -5.33 2.70
CA SER A 128 -1.31 -6.28 2.93
C SER A 128 0.06 -5.61 2.99
N PHE A 129 0.35 -4.71 2.04
CA PHE A 129 1.59 -3.92 2.07
C PHE A 129 1.67 -3.01 3.30
N ILE A 130 0.61 -2.28 3.60
CA ILE A 130 0.58 -1.37 4.75
C ILE A 130 0.85 -2.14 6.06
N LYS A 131 0.18 -3.28 6.26
CA LYS A 131 0.35 -4.08 7.47
C LYS A 131 1.76 -4.65 7.62
N ILE A 132 2.34 -5.19 6.56
CA ILE A 132 3.66 -5.79 6.63
C ILE A 132 4.75 -4.74 6.85
N ILE A 133 4.63 -3.58 6.22
CA ILE A 133 5.57 -2.48 6.42
C ILE A 133 5.45 -1.90 7.84
N CYS A 134 4.23 -1.74 8.36
CA CYS A 134 4.03 -1.33 9.76
C CYS A 134 4.69 -2.31 10.74
N LYS A 135 4.54 -3.60 10.51
CA LYS A 135 5.18 -4.64 11.32
C LYS A 135 6.71 -4.53 11.28
N TYR A 136 7.27 -4.35 10.10
CA TYR A 136 8.71 -4.15 9.91
C TYR A 136 9.24 -2.90 10.62
N LEU A 137 8.48 -1.81 10.61
CA LEU A 137 8.82 -0.55 11.26
C LEU A 137 8.47 -0.50 12.76
N ASN A 138 8.00 -1.60 13.35
CA ASN A 138 7.54 -1.68 14.74
C ASN A 138 6.41 -0.68 15.06
N ILE A 139 5.52 -0.43 14.11
CA ILE A 139 4.33 0.39 14.30
C ILE A 139 3.21 -0.51 14.81
N SER A 140 2.75 -0.27 16.04
CA SER A 140 1.72 -1.07 16.72
C SER A 140 0.31 -0.48 16.62
N THR A 141 0.12 0.58 15.85
CA THR A 141 -1.18 1.23 15.62
C THR A 141 -2.21 0.23 15.10
N LEU A 142 -3.43 0.26 15.64
CA LEU A 142 -4.54 -0.53 15.13
C LEU A 142 -4.91 -0.05 13.73
N ILE A 143 -4.93 -0.97 12.76
CA ILE A 143 -5.35 -0.70 11.38
C ILE A 143 -6.72 -1.35 11.15
N SER A 144 -7.73 -0.51 10.90
CA SER A 144 -9.14 -0.91 10.69
C SER A 144 -9.56 -0.78 9.24
#